data_a275a98ccee4d4fff58ae4328c7ca7ac
#
_entry.id   a275a98ccee4d4fff58ae4328c7ca7ac
#
_cell.length_a   1.000
_cell.length_b   1.000
_cell.length_c   1.000
_cell.angle_alpha   90.00
_cell.angle_beta   90.00
_cell.angle_gamma   90.00
#
_symmetry.space_group_name_H-M   'P 1'
#
loop_
_entity.id
_entity.type
_entity.pdbx_description
1 polymer ?
#
loop_
_entity_poly.entity_id
_entity_poly.type
_entity_poly.pdbx_seq_one_letter_code
_entity_poly.pdbx_strand_id
1 'polypeptide(L)'
;MGDGLETRKIFLRRRDARLAQRGFTLLELMVVMAIIVILMTIATAKFEQMVVRAREATLASDLKVMRQAIQDYTRDKECGPSSLDDLVSNNYLRSVPQDPITRQMDWVTKSDDVALSPEQSCYGISDVNSSSDRLSPFTSTPYSSW
;
A
#
# COMPACT_ATOMS: atom_id res chain seq x y z
N MET A 1 -29.85 -55.38 -68.79
CA MET A 1 -30.14 -53.94 -68.76
C MET A 1 -30.22 -53.52 -67.35
N GLY A 2 -29.26 -52.71 -66.91
CA GLY A 2 -29.32 -51.91 -65.74
C GLY A 2 -28.20 -52.10 -64.75
N ASP A 3 -27.53 -51.30 -64.76
CA ASP A 3 -26.42 -50.52 -64.24
C ASP A 3 -26.09 -50.75 -62.75
N GLY A 4 -24.86 -51.19 -62.56
CA GLY A 4 -24.21 -51.22 -61.29
C GLY A 4 -23.78 -49.84 -60.86
N LEU A 5 -24.28 -49.40 -59.75
CA LEU A 5 -23.76 -48.23 -59.03
C LEU A 5 -22.71 -48.73 -58.05
N GLU A 6 -21.47 -48.62 -58.43
CA GLU A 6 -20.28 -48.78 -57.56
C GLU A 6 -20.28 -47.69 -56.50
N THR A 7 -20.64 -48.04 -55.33
CA THR A 7 -20.48 -47.17 -54.14
C THR A 7 -18.98 -47.09 -53.82
N ARG A 8 -18.30 -46.08 -54.30
CA ARG A 8 -16.96 -45.71 -53.86
C ARG A 8 -16.99 -45.39 -52.39
N LYS A 9 -16.58 -46.36 -51.57
CA LYS A 9 -16.23 -46.13 -50.17
C LYS A 9 -14.96 -45.25 -50.10
N ILE A 10 -15.18 -43.96 -49.97
CA ILE A 10 -14.11 -43.03 -49.63
C ILE A 10 -13.68 -43.33 -48.19
N PHE A 11 -12.62 -44.09 -48.09
CA PHE A 11 -11.90 -44.30 -46.82
C PHE A 11 -11.27 -42.97 -46.41
N LEU A 12 -12.03 -42.19 -45.64
CA LEU A 12 -11.44 -41.08 -44.91
C LEU A 12 -10.47 -41.62 -43.89
N ARG A 13 -9.20 -41.69 -44.34
CA ARG A 13 -8.06 -41.96 -43.45
C ARG A 13 -7.96 -40.85 -42.45
N ARG A 14 -8.64 -41.03 -41.28
CA ARG A 14 -8.36 -40.20 -40.10
C ARG A 14 -6.86 -40.27 -39.83
N ARG A 15 -6.16 -39.25 -40.20
CA ARG A 15 -4.82 -38.96 -39.71
C ARG A 15 -5.01 -38.62 -38.22
N ASP A 16 -4.92 -39.64 -37.39
CA ASP A 16 -4.69 -39.46 -35.97
C ASP A 16 -3.36 -38.72 -35.83
N ALA A 17 -3.43 -37.40 -35.79
CA ALA A 17 -2.33 -36.58 -35.31
C ALA A 17 -2.18 -36.90 -33.84
N ARG A 18 -1.44 -37.96 -33.55
CA ARG A 18 -0.90 -38.20 -32.21
C ARG A 18 -0.04 -37.00 -31.92
N LEU A 19 -0.63 -36.00 -31.28
CA LEU A 19 0.12 -34.95 -30.59
C LEU A 19 1.06 -35.73 -29.67
N ALA A 20 2.32 -35.77 -30.04
CA ALA A 20 3.36 -36.34 -29.24
C ALA A 20 3.32 -35.61 -27.90
N GLN A 21 2.69 -36.25 -26.89
CA GLN A 21 2.74 -35.80 -25.50
C GLN A 21 4.20 -35.91 -25.07
N ARG A 22 4.93 -34.82 -25.28
CA ARG A 22 6.28 -34.68 -24.74
C ARG A 22 6.11 -34.53 -23.22
N GLY A 23 6.27 -35.60 -22.50
CA GLY A 23 6.38 -35.58 -21.05
C GLY A 23 7.64 -34.81 -20.64
N PHE A 24 7.53 -33.97 -19.61
CA PHE A 24 8.70 -33.31 -19.03
C PHE A 24 9.65 -34.35 -18.46
N THR A 25 10.94 -34.14 -18.66
CA THR A 25 11.96 -34.99 -18.03
C THR A 25 12.11 -34.58 -16.56
N LEU A 26 12.48 -35.52 -15.70
CA LEU A 26 12.73 -35.26 -14.29
C LEU A 26 13.83 -34.19 -14.11
N LEU A 27 14.86 -34.23 -14.98
CA LEU A 27 15.94 -33.25 -14.98
C LEU A 27 15.44 -31.84 -15.34
N GLU A 28 14.54 -31.71 -16.31
CA GLU A 28 13.96 -30.41 -16.70
C GLU A 28 13.18 -29.80 -15.57
N LEU A 29 12.40 -30.60 -14.84
CA LEU A 29 11.68 -30.14 -13.64
C LEU A 29 12.65 -29.69 -12.55
N MET A 30 13.74 -30.42 -12.29
CA MET A 30 14.76 -30.04 -11.31
C MET A 30 15.41 -28.71 -11.65
N VAL A 31 15.76 -28.49 -12.92
CA VAL A 31 16.37 -27.22 -13.38
C VAL A 31 15.39 -26.06 -13.22
N VAL A 32 14.14 -26.23 -13.61
CA VAL A 32 13.10 -25.19 -13.45
C VAL A 32 12.90 -24.83 -11.98
N MET A 33 12.80 -25.82 -11.09
CA MET A 33 12.66 -25.57 -9.65
C MET A 33 13.88 -24.84 -9.09
N ALA A 34 15.09 -25.19 -9.50
CA ALA A 34 16.31 -24.50 -9.07
C ALA A 34 16.30 -23.02 -9.50
N ILE A 35 15.89 -22.71 -10.72
CA ILE A 35 15.79 -21.33 -11.21
C ILE A 35 14.74 -20.55 -10.42
N ILE A 36 13.57 -21.13 -10.16
CA ILE A 36 12.50 -20.48 -9.37
C ILE A 36 12.99 -20.14 -7.97
N VAL A 37 13.68 -21.05 -7.29
CA VAL A 37 14.21 -20.80 -5.94
C VAL A 37 15.20 -19.63 -5.94
N ILE A 38 16.10 -19.57 -6.91
CA ILE A 38 17.06 -18.46 -7.05
C ILE A 38 16.33 -17.12 -7.25
N LEU A 39 15.34 -17.09 -8.16
CA LEU A 39 14.57 -15.87 -8.42
C LEU A 39 13.76 -15.42 -7.19
N MET A 40 13.13 -16.35 -6.46
CA MET A 40 12.40 -16.04 -5.23
C MET A 40 13.29 -15.42 -4.17
N THR A 41 14.53 -15.90 -4.01
CA THR A 41 15.46 -15.36 -3.02
C THR A 41 15.76 -13.88 -3.27
N ILE A 42 15.96 -13.49 -4.53
CA ILE A 42 16.21 -12.09 -4.92
C ILE A 42 14.94 -11.23 -4.74
N ALA A 43 13.79 -11.76 -5.11
CA ALA A 43 12.52 -11.05 -5.05
C ALA A 43 12.12 -10.69 -3.62
N THR A 44 12.33 -11.58 -2.66
CA THR A 44 11.93 -11.40 -1.25
C THR A 44 12.60 -10.17 -0.62
N ALA A 45 13.91 -10.02 -0.79
CA ALA A 45 14.67 -8.90 -0.22
C ALA A 45 14.22 -7.52 -0.74
N LYS A 46 13.86 -7.44 -2.01
CA LYS A 46 13.34 -6.21 -2.64
C LYS A 46 11.93 -5.89 -2.17
N PHE A 47 11.10 -6.90 -1.97
CA PHE A 47 9.72 -6.74 -1.54
C PHE A 47 9.63 -6.08 -0.16
N GLU A 48 10.43 -6.49 0.81
CA GLU A 48 10.45 -5.89 2.15
C GLU A 48 10.78 -4.39 2.12
N GLN A 49 11.78 -3.99 1.34
CA GLN A 49 12.12 -2.58 1.17
C GLN A 49 10.98 -1.76 0.55
N MET A 50 10.28 -2.32 -0.43
CA MET A 50 9.14 -1.65 -1.06
C MET A 50 7.98 -1.46 -0.09
N VAL A 51 7.70 -2.46 0.76
CA VAL A 51 6.66 -2.36 1.79
C VAL A 51 6.98 -1.27 2.81
N VAL A 52 8.23 -1.17 3.26
CA VAL A 52 8.64 -0.10 4.20
C VAL A 52 8.49 1.27 3.55
N ARG A 53 8.95 1.45 2.31
CA ARG A 53 8.78 2.72 1.57
C ARG A 53 7.31 3.10 1.39
N ALA A 54 6.45 2.13 1.09
CA ALA A 54 5.02 2.38 0.96
C ALA A 54 4.40 2.89 2.27
N ARG A 55 4.77 2.28 3.42
CA ARG A 55 4.33 2.74 4.74
C ARG A 55 4.82 4.13 5.08
N GLU A 56 6.08 4.45 4.78
CA GLU A 56 6.64 5.78 4.98
C GLU A 56 5.93 6.84 4.12
N ALA A 57 5.64 6.51 2.86
CA ALA A 57 4.90 7.41 1.99
C ALA A 57 3.46 7.63 2.50
N THR A 58 2.81 6.59 3.03
CA THR A 58 1.49 6.71 3.65
C THR A 58 1.58 7.58 4.91
N LEU A 59 2.55 7.34 5.80
CA LEU A 59 2.76 8.16 7.00
C LEU A 59 2.92 9.64 6.65
N ALA A 60 3.80 9.96 5.70
CA ALA A 60 4.02 11.34 5.27
C ALA A 60 2.75 11.99 4.69
N SER A 61 1.95 11.22 3.94
CA SER A 61 0.66 11.68 3.41
C SER A 61 -0.35 11.94 4.52
N ASP A 62 -0.47 11.03 5.49
CA ASP A 62 -1.41 11.13 6.60
C ASP A 62 -1.07 12.32 7.51
N LEU A 63 0.21 12.50 7.85
CA LEU A 63 0.70 13.66 8.60
C LEU A 63 0.38 14.98 7.87
N LYS A 64 0.62 15.02 6.55
CA LYS A 64 0.31 16.21 5.75
C LYS A 64 -1.18 16.54 5.77
N VAL A 65 -2.04 15.53 5.62
CA VAL A 65 -3.50 15.74 5.62
C VAL A 65 -3.98 16.21 6.99
N MET A 66 -3.49 15.59 8.08
CA MET A 66 -3.86 16.00 9.45
C MET A 66 -3.38 17.44 9.76
N ARG A 67 -2.13 17.76 9.41
CA ARG A 67 -1.58 19.12 9.59
C ARG A 67 -2.36 20.17 8.79
N GLN A 68 -2.77 19.83 7.57
CA GLN A 68 -3.61 20.70 6.78
C GLN A 68 -4.97 20.91 7.43
N ALA A 69 -5.60 19.86 7.93
CA ALA A 69 -6.88 19.95 8.64
C ALA A 69 -6.79 20.78 9.94
N ILE A 70 -5.68 20.66 10.69
CA ILE A 70 -5.40 21.50 11.87
C ILE A 70 -5.30 22.97 11.46
N GLN A 71 -4.57 23.28 10.37
CA GLN A 71 -4.39 24.64 9.88
C GLN A 71 -5.72 25.25 9.40
N ASP A 72 -6.53 24.48 8.68
CA ASP A 72 -7.82 24.94 8.16
C ASP A 72 -8.81 25.17 9.31
N TYR A 73 -8.85 24.26 10.30
CA TYR A 73 -9.63 24.45 11.51
C TYR A 73 -9.22 25.71 12.26
N THR A 74 -7.91 25.90 12.47
CA THR A 74 -7.37 27.06 13.19
C THR A 74 -7.69 28.37 12.47
N ARG A 75 -7.64 28.38 11.14
CA ARG A 75 -7.98 29.54 10.32
C ARG A 75 -9.46 29.93 10.47
N ASP A 76 -10.34 28.92 10.46
CA ASP A 76 -11.79 29.16 10.48
C ASP A 76 -12.33 29.44 11.90
N LYS A 77 -11.72 28.84 12.91
CA LYS A 77 -12.15 28.95 14.31
C LYS A 77 -11.33 29.96 15.15
N GLU A 78 -10.28 30.50 14.55
CA GLU A 78 -9.30 31.40 15.22
C GLU A 78 -8.61 30.75 16.43
N CYS A 79 -8.74 29.43 16.58
CA CYS A 79 -8.26 28.62 17.69
C CYS A 79 -7.89 27.22 17.22
N GLY A 80 -6.82 26.63 17.77
CA GLY A 80 -6.47 25.26 17.49
C GLY A 80 -7.49 24.25 18.05
N PRO A 81 -7.62 23.07 17.44
CA PRO A 81 -8.51 22.02 17.94
C PRO A 81 -8.03 21.50 19.31
N SER A 82 -8.96 21.12 20.20
CA SER A 82 -8.64 20.54 21.50
C SER A 82 -8.21 19.07 21.39
N SER A 83 -8.70 18.38 20.35
CA SER A 83 -8.40 16.99 20.04
C SER A 83 -8.43 16.74 18.54
N LEU A 84 -7.85 15.62 18.08
CA LEU A 84 -7.96 15.21 16.68
C LEU A 84 -9.39 14.84 16.28
N ASP A 85 -10.23 14.44 17.28
CA ASP A 85 -11.64 14.12 17.05
C ASP A 85 -12.47 15.38 16.73
N ASP A 86 -12.03 16.55 17.20
CA ASP A 86 -12.67 17.82 16.85
C ASP A 86 -12.59 18.12 15.35
N LEU A 87 -11.50 17.70 14.69
CA LEU A 87 -11.35 17.82 13.25
C LEU A 87 -12.37 16.96 12.51
N VAL A 88 -12.68 15.78 13.02
CA VAL A 88 -13.68 14.87 12.45
C VAL A 88 -15.09 15.41 12.69
N SER A 89 -15.37 15.86 13.91
CA SER A 89 -16.69 16.39 14.31
C SER A 89 -17.08 17.64 13.55
N ASN A 90 -16.10 18.47 13.19
CA ASN A 90 -16.29 19.70 12.40
C ASN A 90 -16.09 19.52 10.90
N ASN A 91 -15.96 18.27 10.41
CA ASN A 91 -15.82 17.91 8.98
C ASN A 91 -14.53 18.41 8.28
N TYR A 92 -13.48 18.75 9.01
CA TYR A 92 -12.16 19.05 8.44
C TYR A 92 -11.40 17.76 8.09
N LEU A 93 -11.71 16.66 8.78
CA LEU A 93 -11.16 15.36 8.53
C LEU A 93 -12.30 14.34 8.46
N ARG A 94 -12.21 13.38 7.56
CA ARG A 94 -13.23 12.32 7.45
C ARG A 94 -13.15 11.33 8.63
N SER A 95 -11.94 10.99 9.02
CA SER A 95 -11.62 10.13 10.18
C SER A 95 -10.15 10.32 10.50
N VAL A 96 -9.79 10.13 11.77
CA VAL A 96 -8.38 10.09 12.17
C VAL A 96 -7.74 8.84 11.56
N PRO A 97 -6.68 8.96 10.73
CA PRO A 97 -6.04 7.80 10.13
C PRO A 97 -5.29 6.96 11.17
N GLN A 98 -5.06 5.70 10.85
CA GLN A 98 -4.22 4.82 11.64
C GLN A 98 -2.75 5.00 11.22
N ASP A 99 -1.82 5.13 12.19
CA ASP A 99 -0.40 5.20 11.90
C ASP A 99 0.08 3.90 11.21
N PRO A 100 0.63 3.95 9.98
CA PRO A 100 1.06 2.77 9.25
C PRO A 100 2.30 2.07 9.85
N ILE A 101 3.02 2.75 10.77
CA ILE A 101 4.21 2.21 11.43
C ILE A 101 3.84 1.45 12.70
N THR A 102 3.03 2.06 13.59
CA THR A 102 2.59 1.46 14.86
C THR A 102 1.35 0.60 14.68
N ARG A 103 0.56 0.84 13.64
CA ARG A 103 -0.76 0.25 13.37
C ARG A 103 -1.78 0.56 14.47
N GLN A 104 -1.63 1.71 15.11
CA GLN A 104 -2.51 2.22 16.16
C GLN A 104 -2.90 3.67 15.85
N MET A 105 -3.89 4.20 16.56
CA MET A 105 -4.27 5.61 16.50
C MET A 105 -3.59 6.37 17.65
N ASP A 106 -2.28 6.23 17.74
CA ASP A 106 -1.44 6.70 18.85
C ASP A 106 -0.62 7.94 18.45
N TRP A 107 -1.26 8.88 17.77
CA TRP A 107 -0.63 10.12 17.33
C TRP A 107 -0.18 10.97 18.51
N VAL A 108 1.03 11.53 18.43
CA VAL A 108 1.55 12.49 19.41
C VAL A 108 1.20 13.89 18.91
N THR A 109 0.37 14.59 19.67
CA THR A 109 -0.03 15.97 19.37
C THR A 109 0.84 16.95 20.14
N LYS A 110 1.24 18.04 19.47
CA LYS A 110 1.86 19.19 20.09
C LYS A 110 0.81 20.28 20.19
N SER A 111 0.68 20.83 21.38
CA SER A 111 -0.24 21.95 21.63
C SER A 111 0.56 23.20 21.97
N ASP A 112 0.18 24.29 21.36
CA ASP A 112 0.78 25.61 21.55
C ASP A 112 -0.30 26.66 21.72
N ASP A 113 0.12 27.87 22.13
CA ASP A 113 -0.75 29.03 22.12
C ASP A 113 -0.91 29.51 20.66
N VAL A 114 -2.00 29.10 20.05
CA VAL A 114 -2.32 29.35 18.63
C VAL A 114 -3.28 30.53 18.56
N ALA A 115 -2.78 31.73 18.89
CA ALA A 115 -3.58 32.95 18.78
C ALA A 115 -3.34 33.63 17.41
N LEU A 116 -4.39 33.76 16.60
CA LEU A 116 -4.37 34.59 15.38
C LEU A 116 -4.52 36.07 15.69
N SER A 117 -4.92 36.41 16.90
CA SER A 117 -5.06 37.80 17.38
C SER A 117 -4.30 38.03 18.69
N PRO A 118 -3.61 39.18 18.85
CA PRO A 118 -2.82 39.48 20.05
C PRO A 118 -3.64 39.55 21.35
N GLU A 119 -4.96 39.66 21.25
CA GLU A 119 -5.87 39.81 22.37
C GLU A 119 -6.57 38.48 22.79
N GLN A 120 -6.38 37.39 22.04
CA GLN A 120 -6.96 36.08 22.32
C GLN A 120 -5.85 35.05 22.54
N SER A 121 -5.65 34.59 23.76
CA SER A 121 -4.86 33.43 24.03
C SER A 121 -5.72 32.18 23.80
N CYS A 122 -5.37 31.37 22.86
CA CYS A 122 -6.06 30.12 22.55
C CYS A 122 -5.06 28.97 22.51
N TYR A 123 -5.21 28.04 23.44
CA TYR A 123 -4.39 26.85 23.52
C TYR A 123 -5.05 25.71 22.75
N GLY A 124 -4.35 25.17 21.77
CA GLY A 124 -4.86 24.06 20.95
C GLY A 124 -3.76 23.30 20.26
N ILE A 125 -4.12 22.22 19.58
CA ILE A 125 -3.17 21.39 18.83
C ILE A 125 -2.64 22.21 17.64
N SER A 126 -1.32 22.32 17.57
CA SER A 126 -0.58 23.02 16.49
C SER A 126 0.08 22.05 15.51
N ASP A 127 0.50 20.87 15.98
CA ASP A 127 1.20 19.88 15.16
C ASP A 127 0.89 18.45 15.62
N VAL A 128 1.15 17.49 14.74
CA VAL A 128 0.97 16.05 15.00
C VAL A 128 2.14 15.26 14.42
N ASN A 129 2.61 14.28 15.18
CA ASN A 129 3.73 13.40 14.82
C ASN A 129 3.36 11.93 15.09
N SER A 130 4.11 11.01 14.49
CA SER A 130 4.01 9.58 14.86
C SER A 130 4.53 9.35 16.29
N SER A 131 3.96 8.37 17.00
CA SER A 131 4.47 7.92 18.31
C SER A 131 5.72 7.04 18.22
N SER A 132 6.11 6.63 16.99
CA SER A 132 7.17 5.67 16.78
C SER A 132 8.56 6.29 16.80
N ASP A 133 9.40 5.89 17.75
CA ASP A 133 10.83 6.27 17.81
C ASP A 133 11.72 5.41 16.90
N ARG A 134 11.13 4.51 16.10
CA ARG A 134 11.91 3.70 15.16
C ARG A 134 12.54 4.57 14.10
N LEU A 135 13.79 4.25 13.73
CA LEU A 135 14.51 4.96 12.67
C LEU A 135 14.03 4.49 11.29
N SER A 136 13.82 5.44 10.39
CA SER A 136 13.63 5.14 8.98
C SER A 136 14.91 4.55 8.40
N PRO A 137 14.84 3.41 7.70
CA PRO A 137 16.01 2.81 7.05
C PRO A 137 16.54 3.62 5.85
N PHE A 138 15.78 4.62 5.38
CA PHE A 138 16.16 5.43 4.23
C PHE A 138 16.65 6.83 4.61
N THR A 139 16.06 7.45 5.64
CA THR A 139 16.43 8.80 6.09
C THR A 139 17.24 8.80 7.36
N SER A 140 17.31 7.66 8.09
CA SER A 140 17.97 7.52 9.40
C SER A 140 17.43 8.51 10.46
N THR A 141 16.22 9.03 10.27
CA THR A 141 15.52 9.88 11.23
C THR A 141 14.42 9.09 11.94
N PRO A 142 14.13 9.35 13.22
CA PRO A 142 13.02 8.71 13.92
C PRO A 142 11.68 9.20 13.34
N TYR A 143 10.69 8.32 13.24
CA TYR A 143 9.36 8.70 12.74
C TYR A 143 8.66 9.69 13.66
N SER A 144 8.99 9.72 14.95
CA SER A 144 8.49 10.72 15.91
C SER A 144 8.94 12.15 15.59
N SER A 145 9.90 12.34 14.70
CA SER A 145 10.36 13.66 14.24
C SER A 145 9.77 14.09 12.89
N TRP A 146 8.92 13.26 12.29
CA TRP A 146 8.34 13.53 10.97
C TRP A 146 7.15 14.47 11.03
#